data_54bd0019158876298527015a41061785
#
_entry.id   54bd0019158876298527015a41061785
#
_cell.length_a   1.000
_cell.length_b   1.000
_cell.length_c   1.000
_cell.angle_alpha   90.00
_cell.angle_beta   90.00
_cell.angle_gamma   90.00
#
_symmetry.space_group_name_H-M   'P 1'
#
loop_
_entity.id
_entity.type
_entity.pdbx_description
1 polymer ?
#
loop_
_entity_poly.entity_id
_entity_poly.type
_entity_poly.pdbx_seq_one_letter_code
_entity_poly.pdbx_strand_id
1 'polypeptide(L)'
;MRLAVTVTALALFTSALATSPAAHATAVPVPVVFVHGRNADPGVWGTMKDRFKQAGYPDGRLFAWGYDSSRSTNEVLAGQFAAYVDSVRARTGASQVDIVAHSQGSLPTRWYVKFGGGAAVVRHWVSLGGPNHGTSLAWACAIWDQGCRDMTPGSYVESNLASGDETPGPAKYATFWSDCDGFILPNSSVPLSGAVNTDAGCLAHNDLLTDAPTAQGVLNFLEQ
;
A
#
# COMPACT_ATOMS: atom_id res chain seq x y z
N MET A 1 59.15 43.20 62.23
CA MET A 1 58.41 43.50 60.95
C MET A 1 58.07 42.17 60.30
N ARG A 2 56.85 41.67 60.38
CA ARG A 2 56.38 40.38 59.76
C ARG A 2 55.49 40.76 58.56
N LEU A 3 55.91 40.41 57.38
CA LEU A 3 55.07 40.53 56.17
C LEU A 3 54.07 39.39 56.11
N ALA A 4 52.81 39.71 56.02
CA ALA A 4 51.76 38.76 55.71
C ALA A 4 51.55 38.71 54.19
N VAL A 5 51.72 37.48 53.62
CA VAL A 5 51.41 37.21 52.19
C VAL A 5 49.97 36.69 52.10
N THR A 6 49.11 37.47 51.45
CA THR A 6 47.76 37.06 51.18
C THR A 6 47.68 36.29 49.87
N VAL A 7 47.33 35.00 49.88
CA VAL A 7 47.15 34.18 48.68
C VAL A 7 45.65 34.29 48.28
N THR A 8 45.39 34.89 47.12
CA THR A 8 44.02 34.97 46.56
C THR A 8 43.83 33.71 45.70
N ALA A 9 42.88 32.87 46.08
CA ALA A 9 42.49 31.68 45.32
C ALA A 9 41.48 32.08 44.22
N LEU A 10 41.83 31.94 42.94
CA LEU A 10 40.96 32.15 41.80
C LEU A 10 40.16 30.87 41.54
N ALA A 11 38.85 30.88 41.77
CA ALA A 11 37.95 29.79 41.49
C ALA A 11 37.54 29.81 40.00
N LEU A 12 38.00 28.84 39.24
CA LEU A 12 37.61 28.63 37.85
C LEU A 12 36.25 27.91 37.83
N PHE A 13 35.18 28.60 37.47
CA PHE A 13 33.87 28.00 37.16
C PHE A 13 33.93 27.41 35.76
N THR A 14 34.00 26.09 35.63
CA THR A 14 33.78 25.38 34.38
C THR A 14 32.30 25.20 34.17
N SER A 15 31.69 26.00 33.24
CA SER A 15 30.33 25.81 32.78
C SER A 15 30.23 24.58 31.87
N ALA A 16 29.70 23.48 32.37
CA ALA A 16 29.35 22.32 31.54
C ALA A 16 28.16 22.67 30.65
N LEU A 17 28.40 22.84 29.35
CA LEU A 17 27.33 22.92 28.34
C LEU A 17 26.65 21.55 28.24
N ALA A 18 25.46 21.44 28.83
CA ALA A 18 24.61 20.27 28.67
C ALA A 18 24.10 20.26 27.21
N THR A 19 24.63 19.37 26.36
CA THR A 19 24.09 19.09 25.05
C THR A 19 22.80 18.29 25.22
N SER A 20 21.65 18.94 25.03
CA SER A 20 20.37 18.24 24.95
C SER A 20 20.41 17.27 23.75
N PRO A 21 20.02 16.00 23.91
CA PRO A 21 19.92 15.09 22.77
C PRO A 21 18.92 15.67 21.77
N ALA A 22 19.32 15.82 20.52
CA ALA A 22 18.42 16.21 19.44
C ALA A 22 17.30 15.17 19.36
N ALA A 23 16.07 15.59 19.58
CA ALA A 23 14.90 14.76 19.35
C ALA A 23 14.93 14.30 17.89
N HIS A 24 15.11 13.01 17.64
CA HIS A 24 14.98 12.45 16.30
C HIS A 24 13.52 12.67 15.90
N ALA A 25 13.27 13.61 14.99
CA ALA A 25 11.97 13.75 14.37
C ALA A 25 11.66 12.42 13.67
N THR A 26 10.68 11.68 14.15
CA THR A 26 10.21 10.48 13.47
C THR A 26 9.76 10.89 12.06
N ALA A 27 10.34 10.28 11.04
CA ALA A 27 9.98 10.59 9.66
C ALA A 27 8.48 10.38 9.49
N VAL A 28 7.80 11.37 8.87
CA VAL A 28 6.37 11.27 8.62
C VAL A 28 6.11 10.13 7.66
N PRO A 29 5.26 9.14 7.98
CA PRO A 29 5.01 8.00 7.12
C PRO A 29 4.55 8.41 5.72
N VAL A 30 4.97 7.66 4.71
CA VAL A 30 4.46 7.79 3.33
C VAL A 30 2.96 7.55 3.35
N PRO A 31 2.13 8.35 2.64
CA PRO A 31 0.68 8.14 2.63
C PRO A 31 0.32 6.81 1.95
N VAL A 32 -0.64 6.10 2.53
CA VAL A 32 -1.15 4.84 2.02
C VAL A 32 -2.50 5.08 1.35
N VAL A 33 -2.65 4.58 0.12
CA VAL A 33 -3.89 4.61 -0.64
C VAL A 33 -4.48 3.20 -0.70
N PHE A 34 -5.59 3.01 -0.03
CA PHE A 34 -6.36 1.77 -0.03
C PHE A 34 -7.36 1.75 -1.18
N VAL A 35 -7.48 0.61 -1.88
CA VAL A 35 -8.35 0.46 -3.05
C VAL A 35 -9.19 -0.79 -2.92
N HIS A 36 -10.52 -0.62 -2.82
CA HIS A 36 -11.46 -1.72 -2.61
C HIS A 36 -11.65 -2.59 -3.85
N GLY A 37 -12.26 -3.77 -3.65
CA GLY A 37 -12.62 -4.70 -4.71
C GLY A 37 -13.98 -4.41 -5.34
N ARG A 38 -14.45 -5.36 -6.16
CA ARG A 38 -15.73 -5.27 -6.88
C ARG A 38 -16.91 -5.14 -5.91
N ASN A 39 -17.86 -4.27 -6.26
CA ASN A 39 -19.09 -4.02 -5.50
C ASN A 39 -18.88 -3.64 -4.03
N ALA A 40 -17.72 -3.11 -3.69
CA ALA A 40 -17.40 -2.59 -2.38
C ALA A 40 -17.27 -1.06 -2.40
N ASP A 41 -16.93 -0.47 -1.26
CA ASP A 41 -16.71 0.95 -1.08
C ASP A 41 -15.52 1.20 -0.13
N PRO A 42 -15.06 2.46 0.04
CA PRO A 42 -13.94 2.78 0.93
C PRO A 42 -14.10 2.34 2.39
N GLY A 43 -15.33 2.10 2.87
CA GLY A 43 -15.61 1.71 4.25
C GLY A 43 -15.07 0.34 4.62
N VAL A 44 -14.86 -0.56 3.65
CA VAL A 44 -14.30 -1.91 3.89
C VAL A 44 -12.91 -1.87 4.53
N TRP A 45 -12.21 -0.75 4.43
CA TRP A 45 -10.87 -0.56 4.96
C TRP A 45 -10.82 -0.10 6.43
N GLY A 46 -11.97 0.02 7.10
CA GLY A 46 -12.05 0.52 8.49
C GLY A 46 -11.10 -0.21 9.44
N THR A 47 -11.21 -1.54 9.53
CA THR A 47 -10.38 -2.37 10.41
C THR A 47 -8.89 -2.28 10.06
N MET A 48 -8.54 -2.35 8.77
CA MET A 48 -7.14 -2.23 8.32
C MET A 48 -6.56 -0.86 8.71
N LYS A 49 -7.27 0.22 8.44
CA LYS A 49 -6.85 1.58 8.81
C LYS A 49 -6.68 1.75 10.32
N ASP A 50 -7.55 1.13 11.13
CA ASP A 50 -7.41 1.18 12.58
C ASP A 50 -6.14 0.47 13.07
N ARG A 51 -5.76 -0.64 12.44
CA ARG A 51 -4.48 -1.33 12.71
C ARG A 51 -3.29 -0.46 12.32
N PHE A 52 -3.36 0.22 11.17
CA PHE A 52 -2.33 1.17 10.75
C PHE A 52 -2.18 2.33 11.74
N LYS A 53 -3.30 2.88 12.25
CA LYS A 53 -3.27 3.92 13.31
C LYS A 53 -2.63 3.41 14.59
N GLN A 54 -2.95 2.18 15.01
CA GLN A 54 -2.31 1.53 16.16
C GLN A 54 -0.80 1.34 15.96
N ALA A 55 -0.35 1.13 14.72
CA ALA A 55 1.06 1.04 14.34
C ALA A 55 1.73 2.43 14.17
N GLY A 56 1.01 3.54 14.45
CA GLY A 56 1.57 4.89 14.45
C GLY A 56 1.36 5.70 13.16
N TYR A 57 0.59 5.21 12.20
CA TYR A 57 0.22 6.01 11.03
C TYR A 57 -0.80 7.09 11.42
N PRO A 58 -0.52 8.38 11.16
CA PRO A 58 -1.52 9.43 11.36
C PRO A 58 -2.72 9.22 10.43
N ASP A 59 -3.94 9.54 10.88
CA ASP A 59 -5.15 9.40 10.06
C ASP A 59 -5.05 10.16 8.74
N GLY A 60 -4.42 11.34 8.74
CA GLY A 60 -4.16 12.14 7.54
C GLY A 60 -3.16 11.52 6.53
N ARG A 61 -2.68 10.31 6.80
CA ARG A 61 -1.83 9.52 5.88
C ARG A 61 -2.51 8.26 5.36
N LEU A 62 -3.78 8.01 5.73
CA LEU A 62 -4.54 6.81 5.38
C LEU A 62 -5.74 7.20 4.50
N PHE A 63 -5.61 7.03 3.20
CA PHE A 63 -6.60 7.39 2.19
C PHE A 63 -7.27 6.14 1.64
N ALA A 64 -8.56 6.24 1.29
CA ALA A 64 -9.25 5.16 0.60
C ALA A 64 -9.97 5.72 -0.63
N TRP A 65 -9.71 5.12 -1.78
CA TRP A 65 -10.30 5.54 -3.05
C TRP A 65 -11.60 4.80 -3.31
N GLY A 66 -12.65 5.56 -3.65
CA GLY A 66 -13.95 5.04 -4.08
C GLY A 66 -14.15 5.20 -5.58
N TYR A 67 -14.64 4.13 -6.23
CA TYR A 67 -14.86 4.10 -7.67
C TYR A 67 -16.02 3.14 -8.05
N ASP A 68 -16.59 3.31 -9.24
CA ASP A 68 -17.56 2.35 -9.79
C ASP A 68 -16.81 1.17 -10.43
N SER A 69 -16.84 0.04 -9.76
CA SER A 69 -16.10 -1.17 -10.12
C SER A 69 -16.75 -2.00 -11.24
N SER A 70 -17.92 -1.61 -11.74
CA SER A 70 -18.74 -2.44 -12.65
C SER A 70 -18.87 -1.91 -14.07
N ARG A 71 -18.69 -0.61 -14.28
CA ARG A 71 -19.06 0.07 -15.55
C ARG A 71 -17.87 0.52 -16.38
N SER A 72 -16.84 1.03 -15.73
CA SER A 72 -15.67 1.58 -16.42
C SER A 72 -14.66 0.49 -16.76
N THR A 73 -13.94 0.64 -17.88
CA THR A 73 -12.80 -0.21 -18.21
C THR A 73 -11.66 0.03 -17.23
N ASN A 74 -10.79 -0.96 -17.09
CA ASN A 74 -9.64 -0.90 -16.21
C ASN A 74 -8.74 0.32 -16.50
N GLU A 75 -8.54 0.69 -17.76
CA GLU A 75 -7.71 1.83 -18.17
C GLU A 75 -8.32 3.17 -17.73
N VAL A 76 -9.65 3.30 -17.82
CA VAL A 76 -10.37 4.48 -17.32
C VAL A 76 -10.23 4.58 -15.82
N LEU A 77 -10.39 3.46 -15.10
CA LEU A 77 -10.18 3.40 -13.66
C LEU A 77 -8.74 3.73 -13.26
N ALA A 78 -7.75 3.23 -14.00
CA ALA A 78 -6.35 3.56 -13.77
C ALA A 78 -6.05 5.06 -13.94
N GLY A 79 -6.66 5.71 -14.95
CA GLY A 79 -6.56 7.16 -15.15
C GLY A 79 -7.22 7.96 -14.00
N GLN A 80 -8.39 7.53 -13.53
CA GLN A 80 -9.05 8.14 -12.38
C GLN A 80 -8.24 7.94 -11.09
N PHE A 81 -7.64 6.77 -10.93
CA PHE A 81 -6.77 6.46 -9.81
C PHE A 81 -5.50 7.31 -9.82
N ALA A 82 -4.89 7.55 -11.00
CA ALA A 82 -3.75 8.45 -11.15
C ALA A 82 -4.08 9.86 -10.62
N ALA A 83 -5.22 10.43 -11.02
CA ALA A 83 -5.66 11.73 -10.54
C ALA A 83 -5.92 11.74 -9.03
N TYR A 84 -6.44 10.65 -8.47
CA TYR A 84 -6.61 10.51 -7.02
C TYR A 84 -5.25 10.48 -6.29
N VAL A 85 -4.28 9.72 -6.78
CA VAL A 85 -2.91 9.68 -6.22
C VAL A 85 -2.27 11.08 -6.24
N ASP A 86 -2.41 11.82 -7.33
CA ASP A 86 -1.90 13.20 -7.43
C ASP A 86 -2.57 14.11 -6.39
N SER A 87 -3.87 13.97 -6.16
CA SER A 87 -4.56 14.71 -5.10
C SER A 87 -4.06 14.36 -3.69
N VAL A 88 -3.77 13.08 -3.42
CA VAL A 88 -3.20 12.65 -2.13
C VAL A 88 -1.80 13.24 -1.95
N ARG A 89 -0.96 13.19 -2.96
CA ARG A 89 0.38 13.77 -2.92
C ARG A 89 0.34 15.29 -2.70
N ALA A 90 -0.53 15.99 -3.40
CA ALA A 90 -0.71 17.44 -3.21
C ALA A 90 -1.18 17.80 -1.79
N ARG A 91 -2.13 17.04 -1.23
CA ARG A 91 -2.65 17.25 0.14
C ARG A 91 -1.66 16.95 1.23
N THR A 92 -0.76 16.00 1.00
CA THR A 92 0.19 15.51 2.02
C THR A 92 1.59 16.08 1.88
N GLY A 93 1.90 16.71 0.74
CA GLY A 93 3.26 17.14 0.39
C GLY A 93 4.21 15.97 0.11
N ALA A 94 3.71 14.73 0.01
CA ALA A 94 4.54 13.56 -0.20
C ALA A 94 4.94 13.42 -1.68
N SER A 95 6.19 13.03 -1.92
CA SER A 95 6.67 12.72 -3.28
C SER A 95 6.20 11.35 -3.77
N GLN A 96 5.91 10.42 -2.84
CA GLN A 96 5.52 9.05 -3.14
C GLN A 96 4.29 8.63 -2.32
N VAL A 97 3.64 7.56 -2.75
CA VAL A 97 2.56 6.87 -2.05
C VAL A 97 2.84 5.38 -1.96
N ASP A 98 2.23 4.72 -0.96
CA ASP A 98 2.08 3.27 -0.93
C ASP A 98 0.65 2.92 -1.33
N ILE A 99 0.46 1.77 -2.00
CA ILE A 99 -0.85 1.29 -2.45
C ILE A 99 -1.12 -0.05 -1.77
N VAL A 100 -2.33 -0.19 -1.21
CA VAL A 100 -2.86 -1.48 -0.73
C VAL A 100 -4.20 -1.71 -1.42
N ALA A 101 -4.24 -2.67 -2.33
CA ALA A 101 -5.41 -2.98 -3.13
C ALA A 101 -5.99 -4.34 -2.74
N HIS A 102 -7.31 -4.47 -2.81
CA HIS A 102 -8.01 -5.73 -2.59
C HIS A 102 -8.73 -6.18 -3.85
N SER A 103 -8.65 -7.48 -4.16
CA SER A 103 -9.45 -8.09 -5.22
C SER A 103 -9.29 -7.36 -6.56
N GLN A 104 -10.40 -7.04 -7.26
CA GLN A 104 -10.41 -6.27 -8.51
C GLN A 104 -9.59 -4.97 -8.45
N GLY A 105 -9.55 -4.29 -7.29
CA GLY A 105 -8.79 -3.05 -7.12
C GLY A 105 -7.30 -3.18 -7.45
N SER A 106 -6.77 -4.40 -7.45
CA SER A 106 -5.40 -4.71 -7.84
C SER A 106 -5.15 -4.43 -9.34
N LEU A 107 -6.14 -4.63 -10.20
CA LEU A 107 -5.97 -4.47 -11.65
C LEU A 107 -5.75 -3.00 -12.07
N PRO A 108 -6.64 -2.02 -11.76
CA PRO A 108 -6.43 -0.64 -12.16
C PRO A 108 -5.23 0.00 -11.46
N THR A 109 -4.92 -0.41 -10.23
CA THR A 109 -3.75 0.12 -9.52
C THR A 109 -2.44 -0.42 -10.09
N ARG A 110 -2.38 -1.71 -10.45
CA ARG A 110 -1.21 -2.30 -11.12
C ARG A 110 -1.05 -1.73 -12.54
N TRP A 111 -2.16 -1.50 -13.27
CA TRP A 111 -2.16 -0.84 -14.57
C TRP A 111 -1.57 0.58 -14.48
N TYR A 112 -1.99 1.33 -13.47
CA TYR A 112 -1.43 2.65 -13.20
C TYR A 112 0.08 2.59 -12.98
N VAL A 113 0.57 1.65 -12.17
CA VAL A 113 2.02 1.51 -11.95
C VAL A 113 2.73 1.15 -13.25
N LYS A 114 2.21 0.19 -14.01
CA LYS A 114 2.88 -0.36 -15.20
C LYS A 114 2.82 0.59 -16.40
N PHE A 115 1.68 1.22 -16.65
CA PHE A 115 1.41 1.95 -17.89
C PHE A 115 1.00 3.41 -17.65
N GLY A 116 0.52 3.77 -16.46
CA GLY A 116 -0.06 5.06 -16.15
C GLY A 116 0.89 6.06 -15.49
N GLY A 117 2.20 5.81 -15.48
CA GLY A 117 3.20 6.70 -14.86
C GLY A 117 3.38 6.49 -13.35
N GLY A 118 2.68 5.53 -12.75
CA GLY A 118 2.75 5.24 -11.31
C GLY A 118 4.14 4.79 -10.84
N ALA A 119 4.94 4.19 -11.70
CA ALA A 119 6.29 3.71 -11.37
C ALA A 119 7.21 4.80 -10.76
N ALA A 120 6.99 6.08 -11.11
CA ALA A 120 7.78 7.18 -10.59
C ALA A 120 7.40 7.61 -9.16
N VAL A 121 6.17 7.29 -8.72
CA VAL A 121 5.59 7.85 -7.49
C VAL A 121 5.08 6.79 -6.51
N VAL A 122 4.97 5.53 -6.91
CA VAL A 122 4.58 4.43 -6.04
C VAL A 122 5.84 3.80 -5.45
N ARG A 123 5.91 3.76 -4.11
CA ARG A 123 7.01 3.14 -3.38
C ARG A 123 6.77 1.65 -3.20
N HIS A 124 5.57 1.30 -2.68
CA HIS A 124 5.13 -0.09 -2.50
C HIS A 124 3.75 -0.29 -3.10
N TRP A 125 3.55 -1.44 -3.73
CA TRP A 125 2.26 -1.91 -4.21
C TRP A 125 1.96 -3.26 -3.58
N VAL A 126 0.81 -3.36 -2.89
CA VAL A 126 0.37 -4.56 -2.18
C VAL A 126 -0.99 -4.99 -2.71
N SER A 127 -1.14 -6.27 -3.01
CA SER A 127 -2.39 -6.90 -3.45
C SER A 127 -2.87 -7.94 -2.44
N LEU A 128 -4.07 -7.77 -1.95
CA LEU A 128 -4.75 -8.74 -1.09
C LEU A 128 -5.80 -9.49 -1.94
N GLY A 129 -5.57 -10.75 -2.24
CA GLY A 129 -6.48 -11.56 -3.04
C GLY A 129 -6.79 -10.96 -4.42
N GLY A 130 -5.80 -10.33 -5.08
CA GLY A 130 -5.99 -9.75 -6.40
C GLY A 130 -6.01 -10.81 -7.50
N PRO A 131 -6.93 -10.71 -8.49
CA PRO A 131 -6.94 -11.61 -9.65
C PRO A 131 -5.83 -11.24 -10.64
N ASN A 132 -4.56 -11.34 -10.22
CA ASN A 132 -3.42 -10.84 -10.97
C ASN A 132 -3.17 -11.58 -12.28
N HIS A 133 -3.72 -12.81 -12.41
CA HIS A 133 -3.76 -13.61 -13.65
C HIS A 133 -5.21 -14.03 -13.95
N GLY A 134 -6.18 -13.21 -13.55
CA GLY A 134 -7.61 -13.45 -13.74
C GLY A 134 -8.24 -14.38 -12.70
N THR A 135 -9.54 -14.57 -12.82
CA THR A 135 -10.31 -15.56 -12.05
C THR A 135 -11.40 -16.18 -12.92
N SER A 136 -11.51 -17.51 -12.89
CA SER A 136 -12.54 -18.22 -13.65
C SER A 136 -13.97 -17.86 -13.20
N LEU A 137 -14.14 -17.44 -11.94
CA LEU A 137 -15.43 -17.01 -11.42
C LEU A 137 -15.99 -15.77 -12.15
N ALA A 138 -15.11 -14.95 -12.71
CA ALA A 138 -15.50 -13.73 -13.43
C ALA A 138 -16.35 -14.01 -14.68
N TRP A 139 -16.26 -15.18 -15.26
CA TRP A 139 -17.11 -15.57 -16.40
C TRP A 139 -18.60 -15.54 -16.06
N ALA A 140 -18.98 -15.74 -14.79
CA ALA A 140 -20.38 -15.71 -14.36
C ALA A 140 -21.05 -14.36 -14.53
N CYS A 141 -20.30 -13.25 -14.63
CA CYS A 141 -20.80 -11.88 -14.72
C CYS A 141 -20.24 -11.10 -15.92
N ALA A 142 -19.30 -11.63 -16.68
CA ALA A 142 -18.61 -10.92 -17.77
C ALA A 142 -19.53 -10.40 -18.88
N ILE A 143 -20.74 -10.97 -19.04
CA ILE A 143 -21.69 -10.54 -20.08
C ILE A 143 -22.24 -9.12 -19.82
N TRP A 144 -22.42 -8.75 -18.54
CA TRP A 144 -23.07 -7.46 -18.19
C TRP A 144 -22.20 -6.53 -17.33
N ASP A 145 -21.05 -6.98 -16.86
CA ASP A 145 -20.20 -6.26 -15.90
C ASP A 145 -18.79 -6.10 -16.48
N GLN A 146 -18.33 -4.86 -16.64
CA GLN A 146 -17.02 -4.58 -17.23
C GLN A 146 -15.88 -5.05 -16.32
N GLY A 147 -16.02 -4.86 -14.99
CA GLY A 147 -15.01 -5.34 -14.04
C GLY A 147 -14.84 -6.86 -14.10
N CYS A 148 -15.95 -7.59 -14.27
CA CYS A 148 -15.86 -9.04 -14.50
C CYS A 148 -15.13 -9.36 -15.81
N ARG A 149 -15.42 -8.66 -16.91
CA ARG A 149 -14.69 -8.88 -18.18
C ARG A 149 -13.20 -8.70 -18.01
N ASP A 150 -12.80 -7.65 -17.30
CA ASP A 150 -11.39 -7.34 -17.07
C ASP A 150 -10.69 -8.39 -16.19
N MET A 151 -11.44 -9.06 -15.30
CA MET A 151 -10.93 -10.13 -14.42
C MET A 151 -10.96 -11.53 -15.05
N THR A 152 -11.53 -11.73 -16.25
CA THR A 152 -11.53 -13.08 -16.87
C THR A 152 -10.11 -13.49 -17.25
N PRO A 153 -9.72 -14.77 -17.06
CA PRO A 153 -8.44 -15.27 -17.53
C PRO A 153 -8.26 -15.02 -19.03
N GLY A 154 -7.11 -14.47 -19.41
CA GLY A 154 -6.81 -14.13 -20.81
C GLY A 154 -7.54 -12.88 -21.32
N SER A 155 -8.16 -12.08 -20.47
CA SER A 155 -8.71 -10.77 -20.85
C SER A 155 -7.60 -9.86 -21.40
N TYR A 156 -8.01 -8.80 -22.11
CA TYR A 156 -7.05 -7.78 -22.56
C TYR A 156 -6.26 -7.18 -21.39
N VAL A 157 -6.93 -6.90 -20.27
CA VAL A 157 -6.31 -6.32 -19.08
C VAL A 157 -5.29 -7.28 -18.48
N GLU A 158 -5.70 -8.52 -18.24
CA GLU A 158 -4.85 -9.53 -17.63
C GLU A 158 -3.64 -9.84 -18.51
N SER A 159 -3.85 -10.06 -19.82
CA SER A 159 -2.79 -10.36 -20.78
C SER A 159 -1.73 -9.25 -20.87
N ASN A 160 -2.15 -7.97 -20.81
CA ASN A 160 -1.20 -6.85 -20.81
C ASN A 160 -0.46 -6.74 -19.46
N LEU A 161 -1.14 -6.95 -18.35
CA LEU A 161 -0.51 -6.91 -17.03
C LEU A 161 0.49 -8.05 -16.84
N ALA A 162 0.23 -9.24 -17.36
CA ALA A 162 1.11 -10.39 -17.31
C ALA A 162 2.26 -10.34 -18.35
N SER A 163 2.15 -9.49 -19.39
CA SER A 163 3.16 -9.42 -20.44
C SER A 163 4.46 -8.80 -19.95
N GLY A 164 5.59 -9.49 -20.17
CA GLY A 164 6.93 -9.01 -19.81
C GLY A 164 7.14 -8.97 -18.29
N ASP A 165 7.67 -7.85 -17.77
CA ASP A 165 7.88 -7.68 -16.34
C ASP A 165 6.53 -7.43 -15.62
N GLU A 166 6.16 -8.29 -14.69
CA GLU A 166 4.92 -8.20 -13.92
C GLU A 166 5.00 -7.17 -12.79
N THR A 167 6.22 -6.81 -12.39
CA THR A 167 6.53 -5.92 -11.25
C THR A 167 7.48 -4.80 -11.68
N PRO A 168 7.12 -4.01 -12.72
CA PRO A 168 8.04 -3.07 -13.35
C PRO A 168 8.39 -1.88 -12.47
N GLY A 169 9.59 -1.34 -12.73
CA GLY A 169 10.05 -0.09 -12.13
C GLY A 169 10.67 -0.26 -10.75
N PRO A 170 10.89 0.85 -10.04
CA PRO A 170 11.54 0.84 -8.72
C PRO A 170 10.61 0.49 -7.56
N ALA A 171 9.30 0.40 -7.79
CA ALA A 171 8.33 0.01 -6.76
C ALA A 171 8.61 -1.41 -6.26
N LYS A 172 8.41 -1.64 -4.95
CA LYS A 172 8.40 -2.99 -4.39
C LYS A 172 6.98 -3.56 -4.42
N TYR A 173 6.85 -4.85 -4.70
CA TYR A 173 5.55 -5.51 -4.85
C TYR A 173 5.37 -6.61 -3.83
N ALA A 174 4.17 -6.72 -3.27
CA ALA A 174 3.76 -7.86 -2.44
C ALA A 174 2.36 -8.34 -2.81
N THR A 175 2.13 -9.64 -2.67
CA THR A 175 0.80 -10.24 -2.75
C THR A 175 0.52 -11.06 -1.50
N PHE A 176 -0.73 -11.05 -1.07
CA PHE A 176 -1.25 -11.91 -0.02
C PHE A 176 -2.39 -12.74 -0.60
N TRP A 177 -2.29 -14.05 -0.51
CA TRP A 177 -3.25 -15.00 -1.06
C TRP A 177 -3.69 -16.02 -0.02
N SER A 178 -4.75 -16.75 -0.27
CA SER A 178 -5.30 -17.75 0.64
C SER A 178 -5.80 -18.97 -0.13
N ASP A 179 -5.49 -20.17 0.37
CA ASP A 179 -6.01 -21.43 -0.19
C ASP A 179 -7.54 -21.56 -0.07
N CYS A 180 -8.15 -20.82 0.84
CA CYS A 180 -9.60 -20.83 1.08
C CYS A 180 -10.33 -19.66 0.41
N ASP A 181 -9.64 -18.86 -0.42
CA ASP A 181 -10.28 -17.80 -1.21
C ASP A 181 -11.19 -18.42 -2.27
N GLY A 182 -12.50 -18.26 -2.07
CA GLY A 182 -13.52 -18.80 -2.98
C GLY A 182 -13.84 -17.87 -4.17
N PHE A 183 -13.14 -16.72 -4.31
CA PHE A 183 -13.41 -15.75 -5.39
C PHE A 183 -12.30 -15.69 -6.44
N ILE A 184 -11.05 -15.88 -6.04
CA ILE A 184 -9.94 -15.90 -6.99
C ILE A 184 -9.55 -17.35 -7.28
N LEU A 185 -10.01 -17.84 -8.41
CA LEU A 185 -9.86 -19.25 -8.81
C LEU A 185 -9.18 -19.37 -10.18
N PRO A 186 -8.07 -20.13 -10.26
CA PRO A 186 -7.37 -20.79 -9.15
C PRO A 186 -6.65 -19.76 -8.24
N ASN A 187 -6.41 -20.13 -6.97
CA ASN A 187 -5.71 -19.26 -6.01
C ASN A 187 -4.27 -18.93 -6.44
N SER A 188 -3.66 -19.80 -7.25
CA SER A 188 -2.37 -19.56 -7.90
C SER A 188 -2.36 -18.37 -8.88
N SER A 189 -3.52 -17.77 -9.15
CA SER A 189 -3.67 -16.54 -9.93
C SER A 189 -3.23 -15.27 -9.17
N VAL A 190 -3.10 -15.31 -7.84
CA VAL A 190 -2.76 -14.14 -7.02
C VAL A 190 -1.27 -13.82 -7.03
N PRO A 191 -0.32 -14.76 -6.83
CA PRO A 191 1.10 -14.47 -6.83
C PRO A 191 1.59 -13.82 -8.12
N LEU A 192 2.61 -12.94 -8.01
CA LEU A 192 3.29 -12.28 -9.12
C LEU A 192 4.77 -12.65 -9.16
N SER A 193 5.31 -12.79 -10.36
CA SER A 193 6.74 -12.88 -10.55
C SER A 193 7.43 -11.59 -10.14
N GLY A 194 8.49 -11.69 -9.33
CA GLY A 194 9.22 -10.51 -8.82
C GLY A 194 8.64 -9.88 -7.56
N ALA A 195 7.47 -10.35 -7.07
CA ALA A 195 6.87 -9.86 -5.82
C ALA A 195 7.25 -10.74 -4.60
N VAL A 196 7.09 -10.17 -3.41
CA VAL A 196 7.01 -10.95 -2.17
C VAL A 196 5.62 -11.58 -2.10
N ASN A 197 5.53 -12.88 -2.31
CA ASN A 197 4.24 -13.61 -2.32
C ASN A 197 4.03 -14.32 -0.98
N THR A 198 2.99 -13.92 -0.24
CA THR A 198 2.70 -14.41 1.11
C THR A 198 1.43 -15.24 1.11
N ASP A 199 1.53 -16.46 1.59
CA ASP A 199 0.38 -17.27 1.96
C ASP A 199 -0.18 -16.77 3.29
N ALA A 200 -1.43 -16.30 3.28
CA ALA A 200 -2.14 -15.80 4.45
C ALA A 200 -2.89 -16.92 5.21
N GLY A 201 -2.71 -18.18 4.80
CA GLY A 201 -3.41 -19.33 5.34
C GLY A 201 -4.82 -19.47 4.80
N CYS A 202 -5.68 -20.19 5.54
CA CYS A 202 -7.06 -20.44 5.12
C CYS A 202 -7.99 -19.30 5.58
N LEU A 203 -8.11 -18.26 4.74
CA LEU A 203 -8.99 -17.12 4.93
C LEU A 203 -10.02 -17.04 3.79
N ALA A 204 -11.26 -16.67 4.09
CA ALA A 204 -12.18 -16.30 3.03
C ALA A 204 -11.71 -14.98 2.39
N HIS A 205 -12.08 -14.74 1.13
CA HIS A 205 -11.62 -13.63 0.32
C HIS A 205 -11.64 -12.27 1.03
N ASN A 206 -12.76 -11.93 1.68
CA ASN A 206 -12.90 -10.65 2.36
C ASN A 206 -12.25 -10.64 3.76
N ASP A 207 -11.90 -11.78 4.33
CA ASP A 207 -11.23 -11.84 5.63
C ASP A 207 -9.80 -11.29 5.54
N LEU A 208 -9.17 -11.30 4.36
CA LEU A 208 -7.90 -10.63 4.09
C LEU A 208 -7.91 -9.14 4.45
N LEU A 209 -9.08 -8.48 4.42
CA LEU A 209 -9.24 -7.07 4.80
C LEU A 209 -9.18 -6.83 6.31
N THR A 210 -9.47 -7.85 7.11
CA THR A 210 -9.67 -7.72 8.56
C THR A 210 -8.73 -8.59 9.38
N ASP A 211 -8.05 -9.54 8.75
CA ASP A 211 -7.12 -10.44 9.42
C ASP A 211 -5.91 -9.69 10.00
N ALA A 212 -5.56 -10.02 11.27
CA ALA A 212 -4.50 -9.31 11.97
C ALA A 212 -3.10 -9.68 11.46
N PRO A 213 -2.76 -10.95 11.25
CA PRO A 213 -1.52 -11.37 10.62
C PRO A 213 -1.31 -10.76 9.23
N THR A 214 -2.35 -10.73 8.38
CA THR A 214 -2.29 -10.08 7.06
C THR A 214 -1.96 -8.60 7.18
N ALA A 215 -2.66 -7.87 8.06
CA ALA A 215 -2.40 -6.45 8.28
C ALA A 215 -0.98 -6.20 8.79
N GLN A 216 -0.47 -7.03 9.70
CA GLN A 216 0.90 -6.93 10.20
C GLN A 216 1.91 -7.23 9.08
N GLY A 217 1.65 -8.22 8.23
CA GLY A 217 2.48 -8.53 7.06
C GLY A 217 2.56 -7.34 6.09
N VAL A 218 1.43 -6.67 5.83
CA VAL A 218 1.39 -5.46 5.01
C VAL A 218 2.23 -4.35 5.66
N LEU A 219 2.03 -4.06 6.95
CA LEU A 219 2.80 -3.05 7.68
C LEU A 219 4.30 -3.32 7.58
N ASN A 220 4.74 -4.54 7.88
CA ASN A 220 6.15 -4.94 7.82
C ASN A 220 6.73 -4.78 6.41
N PHE A 221 5.93 -4.99 5.36
CA PHE A 221 6.37 -4.80 3.98
C PHE A 221 6.54 -3.32 3.65
N LEU A 222 5.64 -2.46 4.12
CA LEU A 222 5.72 -1.01 3.86
C LEU A 222 6.87 -0.32 4.62
N GLU A 223 7.48 -0.97 5.60
CA GLU A 223 8.64 -0.45 6.35
C GLU A 223 9.99 -0.73 5.67
N GLN A 224 10.01 -1.53 4.60
CA GLN A 224 11.23 -1.89 3.86
C GLN A 224 11.66 -0.77 2.89
#